data_7e408097bb73083710576d36993a2751
#
_entry.id   7e408097bb73083710576d36993a2751
#
_cell.length_a   1.000
_cell.length_b   1.000
_cell.length_c   1.000
_cell.angle_alpha   90.00
_cell.angle_beta   90.00
_cell.angle_gamma   90.00
#
_symmetry.space_group_name_H-M   'P 1'
#
loop_
_entity.id
_entity.type
_entity.pdbx_description
1 polymer ?
#
loop_
_entity_poly.entity_id
_entity_poly.type
_entity_poly.pdbx_seq_one_letter_code
_entity_poly.pdbx_strand_id
1 'polypeptide(L)'
;MTNPADHNKIINEKLVAEISTRFEIALESSTLVDELEQIARRYVVDLRVFNDETTERTVRSNYQTLKSEVERFRALLSAQEYEDLDTDIYWAARHKIVPVSEASIPVIGRAQGKPGSSYLVELENLLALLDTAADLGAARFAPARGRKRKYALENLVRRLAYVWADILGRQFTVDYHQGSGLTEAFAFVSIVVAEIDSAITETEIITAMRTIIKERGQ
;
A
#
# COMPACT_ATOMS: atom_id res chain seq x y z
N MET A 1 23.52 -21.75 -19.77
CA MET A 1 22.09 -21.60 -20.10
C MET A 1 21.53 -20.65 -19.06
N THR A 2 21.40 -19.37 -19.39
CA THR A 2 20.83 -18.33 -18.52
C THR A 2 19.31 -18.51 -18.50
N ASN A 3 18.74 -18.54 -17.31
CA ASN A 3 17.30 -18.72 -17.09
C ASN A 3 16.54 -17.50 -17.70
N PRO A 4 15.51 -17.68 -18.55
CA PRO A 4 14.79 -16.57 -19.15
C PRO A 4 14.04 -15.67 -18.15
N ALA A 5 13.99 -16.07 -16.86
CA ALA A 5 13.44 -15.26 -15.76
C ALA A 5 14.36 -14.09 -15.34
N ASP A 6 15.64 -14.08 -15.72
CA ASP A 6 16.62 -13.06 -15.27
C ASP A 6 16.57 -11.74 -16.07
N HIS A 7 15.83 -11.69 -17.18
CA HIS A 7 15.86 -10.51 -18.05
C HIS A 7 14.93 -9.35 -17.62
N ASN A 8 14.30 -9.43 -16.45
CA ASN A 8 13.34 -8.40 -16.02
C ASN A 8 13.52 -7.95 -14.56
N LYS A 9 14.69 -8.19 -13.96
CA LYS A 9 15.01 -7.68 -12.62
C LYS A 9 15.39 -6.20 -12.71
N ILE A 10 14.73 -5.35 -11.92
CA ILE A 10 15.02 -3.92 -11.80
C ILE A 10 16.15 -3.73 -10.77
N ILE A 11 16.12 -4.52 -9.69
CA ILE A 11 17.11 -4.43 -8.60
C ILE A 11 18.24 -5.42 -8.83
N ASN A 12 19.46 -4.90 -8.84
CA ASN A 12 20.68 -5.69 -9.00
C ASN A 12 21.08 -6.36 -7.67
N GLU A 13 21.37 -7.66 -7.68
CA GLU A 13 21.82 -8.40 -6.49
C GLU A 13 23.14 -7.84 -5.91
N LYS A 14 24.01 -7.29 -6.75
CA LYS A 14 25.24 -6.61 -6.28
C LYS A 14 24.93 -5.37 -5.46
N LEU A 15 23.92 -4.59 -5.86
CA LEU A 15 23.44 -3.44 -5.11
C LEU A 15 22.96 -3.85 -3.73
N VAL A 16 22.18 -4.93 -3.64
CA VAL A 16 21.66 -5.41 -2.37
C VAL A 16 22.77 -5.91 -1.47
N ALA A 17 23.79 -6.60 -2.02
CA ALA A 17 24.96 -6.99 -1.26
C ALA A 17 25.75 -5.78 -0.74
N GLU A 18 25.90 -4.73 -1.55
CA GLU A 18 26.51 -3.46 -1.13
C GLU A 18 25.71 -2.78 -0.02
N ILE A 19 24.38 -2.68 -0.17
CA ILE A 19 23.47 -2.14 0.85
C ILE A 19 23.58 -2.96 2.14
N SER A 20 23.54 -4.28 2.06
CA SER A 20 23.63 -5.16 3.22
C SER A 20 24.94 -4.98 3.97
N THR A 21 26.05 -4.86 3.24
CA THR A 21 27.38 -4.63 3.82
C THR A 21 27.49 -3.24 4.43
N ARG A 22 27.07 -2.21 3.70
CA ARG A 22 27.18 -0.80 4.12
C ARG A 22 26.37 -0.49 5.37
N PHE A 23 25.18 -1.07 5.47
CA PHE A 23 24.26 -0.80 6.58
C PHE A 23 24.21 -1.96 7.59
N GLU A 24 25.12 -2.93 7.52
CA GLU A 24 25.18 -4.09 8.45
C GLU A 24 23.80 -4.75 8.62
N ILE A 25 23.14 -5.05 7.50
CA ILE A 25 21.80 -5.63 7.51
C ILE A 25 21.91 -7.13 7.74
N ALA A 26 21.33 -7.63 8.84
CA ALA A 26 21.32 -9.05 9.19
C ALA A 26 20.23 -9.88 8.46
N LEU A 27 19.41 -9.24 7.63
CA LEU A 27 18.38 -9.92 6.85
C LEU A 27 19.02 -10.78 5.74
N GLU A 28 18.41 -11.93 5.44
CA GLU A 28 18.86 -12.73 4.29
C GLU A 28 18.79 -11.89 3.01
N SER A 29 19.89 -11.87 2.26
CA SER A 29 19.99 -11.04 1.05
C SER A 29 18.88 -11.35 0.03
N SER A 30 18.42 -12.59 -0.06
CA SER A 30 17.30 -13.01 -0.90
C SER A 30 15.99 -12.28 -0.53
N THR A 31 15.66 -12.22 0.75
CA THR A 31 14.44 -11.54 1.23
C THR A 31 14.49 -10.03 0.95
N LEU A 32 15.63 -9.40 1.15
CA LEU A 32 15.79 -7.97 0.86
C LEU A 32 15.72 -7.69 -0.64
N VAL A 33 16.29 -8.57 -1.49
CA VAL A 33 16.17 -8.49 -2.95
C VAL A 33 14.71 -8.53 -3.37
N ASP A 34 13.94 -9.50 -2.86
CA ASP A 34 12.54 -9.68 -3.22
C ASP A 34 11.67 -8.47 -2.82
N GLU A 35 11.89 -7.95 -1.60
CA GLU A 35 11.18 -6.75 -1.13
C GLU A 35 11.50 -5.51 -1.99
N LEU A 36 12.78 -5.26 -2.27
CA LEU A 36 13.18 -4.11 -3.08
C LEU A 36 12.72 -4.24 -4.54
N GLU A 37 12.73 -5.46 -5.10
CA GLU A 37 12.22 -5.74 -6.44
C GLU A 37 10.70 -5.50 -6.52
N GLN A 38 9.93 -5.94 -5.54
CA GLN A 38 8.49 -5.65 -5.45
C GLN A 38 8.23 -4.13 -5.40
N ILE A 39 9.00 -3.41 -4.59
CA ILE A 39 8.89 -1.96 -4.47
C ILE A 39 9.19 -1.28 -5.80
N ALA A 40 10.26 -1.69 -6.49
CA ALA A 40 10.64 -1.17 -7.78
C ALA A 40 9.57 -1.40 -8.86
N ARG A 41 9.04 -2.62 -8.95
CA ARG A 41 7.94 -2.95 -9.88
C ARG A 41 6.70 -2.11 -9.60
N ARG A 42 6.37 -1.92 -8.35
CA ARG A 42 5.21 -1.10 -7.98
C ARG A 42 5.41 0.36 -8.33
N TYR A 43 6.63 0.89 -8.18
CA TYR A 43 6.95 2.24 -8.61
C TYR A 43 6.72 2.45 -10.12
N VAL A 44 7.13 1.50 -10.96
CA VAL A 44 6.87 1.55 -12.41
C VAL A 44 5.37 1.59 -12.73
N VAL A 45 4.57 0.84 -11.98
CA VAL A 45 3.10 0.89 -12.10
C VAL A 45 2.56 2.25 -11.65
N ASP A 46 3.02 2.74 -10.51
CA ASP A 46 2.60 4.03 -9.96
C ASP A 46 2.96 5.17 -10.92
N LEU A 47 4.14 5.15 -11.57
CA LEU A 47 4.51 6.13 -12.60
C LEU A 47 3.51 6.16 -13.76
N ARG A 48 3.08 5.01 -14.25
CA ARG A 48 2.10 4.93 -15.35
C ARG A 48 0.75 5.52 -14.93
N VAL A 49 0.31 5.20 -13.72
CA VAL A 49 -0.98 5.66 -13.18
C VAL A 49 -0.98 7.16 -12.93
N PHE A 50 0.08 7.71 -12.34
CA PHE A 50 0.12 9.12 -11.93
C PHE A 50 0.63 10.10 -13.00
N ASN A 51 1.23 9.60 -14.08
CA ASN A 51 1.68 10.46 -15.19
C ASN A 51 0.62 10.64 -16.28
N ASP A 52 -0.41 9.80 -16.31
CA ASP A 52 -1.51 9.91 -17.29
C ASP A 52 -2.75 10.55 -16.63
N GLU A 53 -3.07 11.77 -17.04
CA GLU A 53 -4.24 12.52 -16.55
C GLU A 53 -5.57 11.81 -16.81
N THR A 54 -5.65 11.06 -17.91
CA THR A 54 -6.85 10.28 -18.25
C THR A 54 -7.00 9.15 -17.26
N THR A 55 -5.90 8.46 -16.96
CA THR A 55 -5.86 7.39 -15.96
C THR A 55 -6.18 7.91 -14.56
N GLU A 56 -5.61 9.06 -14.15
CA GLU A 56 -5.95 9.72 -12.85
C GLU A 56 -7.45 9.99 -12.72
N ARG A 57 -8.08 10.57 -13.76
CA ARG A 57 -9.52 10.85 -13.78
C ARG A 57 -10.34 9.57 -13.67
N THR A 58 -9.98 8.55 -14.45
CA THR A 58 -10.67 7.26 -14.46
C THR A 58 -10.57 6.57 -13.10
N VAL A 59 -9.37 6.53 -12.51
CA VAL A 59 -9.16 5.92 -11.19
C VAL A 59 -9.94 6.66 -10.12
N ARG A 60 -9.93 8.00 -10.13
CA ARG A 60 -10.73 8.81 -9.21
C ARG A 60 -12.23 8.53 -9.37
N SER A 61 -12.72 8.49 -10.61
CA SER A 61 -14.13 8.17 -10.91
C SER A 61 -14.50 6.79 -10.37
N ASN A 62 -13.61 5.79 -10.51
CA ASN A 62 -13.84 4.46 -9.99
C ASN A 62 -13.96 4.44 -8.45
N TYR A 63 -13.13 5.22 -7.74
CA TYR A 63 -13.27 5.35 -6.29
C TYR A 63 -14.57 6.04 -5.87
N GLN A 64 -15.01 7.04 -6.61
CA GLN A 64 -16.30 7.70 -6.38
C GLN A 64 -17.48 6.75 -6.64
N THR A 65 -17.40 5.96 -7.69
CA THR A 65 -18.39 4.91 -7.98
C THR A 65 -18.41 3.85 -6.86
N LEU A 66 -17.23 3.38 -6.43
CA LEU A 66 -17.13 2.43 -5.32
C LEU A 66 -17.82 2.97 -4.06
N LYS A 67 -17.56 4.23 -3.72
CA LYS A 67 -18.22 4.88 -2.58
C LYS A 67 -19.74 4.87 -2.70
N SER A 68 -20.27 5.29 -3.86
CA SER A 68 -21.71 5.30 -4.11
C SER A 68 -22.34 3.91 -4.00
N GLU A 69 -21.66 2.87 -4.49
CA GLU A 69 -22.16 1.50 -4.38
C GLU A 69 -22.10 0.98 -2.94
N VAL A 70 -21.08 1.34 -2.16
CA VAL A 70 -20.99 1.01 -0.73
C VAL A 70 -22.14 1.67 0.03
N GLU A 71 -22.39 2.96 -0.20
CA GLU A 71 -23.51 3.70 0.43
C GLU A 71 -24.87 3.07 0.07
N ARG A 72 -25.06 2.72 -1.21
CA ARG A 72 -26.26 2.04 -1.69
C ARG A 72 -26.46 0.69 -1.02
N PHE A 73 -25.38 -0.11 -0.90
CA PHE A 73 -25.44 -1.41 -0.28
C PHE A 73 -25.76 -1.30 1.22
N ARG A 74 -25.17 -0.32 1.92
CA ARG A 74 -25.51 -0.03 3.33
C ARG A 74 -27.00 0.34 3.51
N ALA A 75 -27.51 1.18 2.60
CA ALA A 75 -28.93 1.54 2.63
C ALA A 75 -29.85 0.34 2.44
N LEU A 76 -29.48 -0.62 1.59
CA LEU A 76 -30.20 -1.88 1.42
C LEU A 76 -30.16 -2.73 2.69
N LEU A 77 -28.98 -2.88 3.34
CA LEU A 77 -28.83 -3.69 4.55
C LEU A 77 -29.59 -3.09 5.75
N SER A 78 -29.74 -1.79 5.80
CA SER A 78 -30.50 -1.11 6.87
C SER A 78 -32.01 -1.09 6.62
N ALA A 79 -32.47 -1.53 5.46
CA ALA A 79 -33.89 -1.66 5.19
C ALA A 79 -34.45 -2.86 5.98
N GLN A 80 -35.60 -2.66 6.62
CA GLN A 80 -36.27 -3.62 7.51
C GLN A 80 -36.63 -4.95 6.83
N GLU A 81 -36.48 -5.04 5.51
CA GLU A 81 -36.79 -6.21 4.69
C GLU A 81 -35.78 -7.38 4.84
N TYR A 82 -34.69 -7.17 5.61
CA TYR A 82 -33.61 -8.16 5.77
C TYR A 82 -33.42 -8.63 7.21
N GLU A 83 -34.49 -8.65 8.02
CA GLU A 83 -34.42 -9.11 9.42
C GLU A 83 -33.85 -10.53 9.56
N ASP A 84 -34.12 -11.39 8.58
CA ASP A 84 -33.65 -12.78 8.56
C ASP A 84 -32.31 -13.00 7.86
N LEU A 85 -31.73 -11.96 7.23
CA LEU A 85 -30.52 -12.09 6.41
C LEU A 85 -29.33 -12.65 7.21
N ASP A 86 -29.17 -12.28 8.45
CA ASP A 86 -28.10 -12.80 9.32
C ASP A 86 -28.22 -14.31 9.54
N THR A 87 -29.45 -14.76 9.72
CA THR A 87 -29.80 -16.18 9.85
C THR A 87 -29.52 -16.93 8.54
N ASP A 88 -29.89 -16.35 7.40
CA ASP A 88 -29.67 -16.94 6.08
C ASP A 88 -28.18 -17.02 5.74
N ILE A 89 -27.40 -15.99 6.06
CA ILE A 89 -25.94 -16.00 5.90
C ILE A 89 -25.33 -17.10 6.78
N TYR A 90 -25.78 -17.24 8.04
CA TYR A 90 -25.30 -18.29 8.93
C TYR A 90 -25.57 -19.70 8.35
N TRP A 91 -26.77 -19.95 7.85
CA TRP A 91 -27.11 -21.24 7.24
C TRP A 91 -26.34 -21.50 5.95
N ALA A 92 -26.19 -20.50 5.09
CA ALA A 92 -25.41 -20.60 3.85
C ALA A 92 -23.94 -20.95 4.14
N ALA A 93 -23.32 -20.30 5.12
CA ALA A 93 -21.94 -20.56 5.52
C ALA A 93 -21.79 -21.97 6.13
N ARG A 94 -22.72 -22.39 7.01
CA ARG A 94 -22.68 -23.69 7.67
C ARG A 94 -22.84 -24.86 6.71
N HIS A 95 -23.66 -24.72 5.70
CA HIS A 95 -23.93 -25.78 4.72
C HIS A 95 -22.97 -25.76 3.52
N LYS A 96 -21.95 -24.88 3.53
CA LYS A 96 -20.97 -24.72 2.43
C LYS A 96 -21.64 -24.56 1.06
N ILE A 97 -22.79 -23.91 1.01
CA ILE A 97 -23.55 -23.65 -0.22
C ILE A 97 -22.75 -22.72 -1.14
N VAL A 98 -21.93 -21.86 -0.56
CA VAL A 98 -20.99 -20.99 -1.29
C VAL A 98 -19.58 -21.48 -0.98
N PRO A 99 -18.71 -21.71 -1.96
CA PRO A 99 -17.30 -22.00 -1.73
C PRO A 99 -16.62 -20.72 -1.18
N VAL A 100 -16.69 -20.55 0.12
CA VAL A 100 -15.93 -19.52 0.83
C VAL A 100 -14.50 -20.04 0.87
N SER A 101 -13.52 -19.28 0.36
CA SER A 101 -12.12 -19.67 0.46
C SER A 101 -11.76 -19.86 1.93
N GLU A 102 -10.95 -20.87 2.25
CA GLU A 102 -10.54 -21.14 3.65
C GLU A 102 -9.93 -19.92 4.34
N ALA A 103 -9.34 -18.99 3.57
CA ALA A 103 -8.83 -17.71 4.05
C ALA A 103 -9.93 -16.74 4.53
N SER A 104 -11.17 -16.88 4.07
CA SER A 104 -12.30 -16.03 4.46
C SER A 104 -13.07 -16.57 5.70
N ILE A 105 -12.87 -17.84 6.03
CA ILE A 105 -13.51 -18.51 7.17
C ILE A 105 -13.13 -17.90 8.53
N PRO A 106 -11.89 -17.45 8.79
CA PRO A 106 -11.55 -16.85 10.08
C PRO A 106 -12.28 -15.55 10.40
N VAL A 107 -12.66 -14.78 9.39
CA VAL A 107 -13.41 -13.52 9.58
C VAL A 107 -14.87 -13.85 9.94
N ILE A 108 -15.47 -14.80 9.23
CA ILE A 108 -16.85 -15.25 9.43
C ILE A 108 -16.97 -16.18 10.64
N GLY A 109 -15.98 -17.02 10.90
CA GLY A 109 -15.99 -18.03 11.96
C GLY A 109 -15.81 -17.50 13.39
N ARG A 110 -15.30 -16.27 13.57
CA ARG A 110 -15.17 -15.64 14.89
C ARG A 110 -16.52 -15.24 15.50
N ALA A 111 -17.56 -15.14 14.68
CA ALA A 111 -18.93 -14.94 15.15
C ALA A 111 -19.52 -16.17 15.88
N GLN A 112 -18.91 -17.34 15.69
CA GLN A 112 -19.41 -18.65 16.20
C GLN A 112 -19.23 -18.85 17.70
N GLY A 113 -19.43 -17.92 18.54
CA GLY A 113 -19.34 -18.24 19.96
C GLY A 113 -19.61 -17.11 20.92
N LYS A 114 -19.91 -15.93 20.45
CA LYS A 114 -20.30 -14.82 21.32
C LYS A 114 -21.74 -14.38 21.00
N PRO A 115 -22.65 -14.45 21.96
CA PRO A 115 -23.97 -13.82 21.81
C PRO A 115 -23.73 -12.33 21.53
N GLY A 116 -24.14 -11.85 20.34
CA GLY A 116 -24.07 -10.44 19.95
C GLY A 116 -23.16 -10.07 18.79
N SER A 117 -22.39 -11.00 18.20
CA SER A 117 -21.68 -10.72 16.93
C SER A 117 -22.47 -11.30 15.77
N SER A 118 -23.18 -10.45 15.04
CA SER A 118 -23.87 -10.84 13.82
C SER A 118 -22.95 -10.72 12.63
N TYR A 119 -23.16 -11.51 11.59
CA TYR A 119 -22.47 -11.41 10.31
C TYR A 119 -22.70 -10.02 9.67
N LEU A 120 -23.87 -9.44 9.92
CA LEU A 120 -24.21 -8.10 9.45
C LEU A 120 -23.32 -7.02 10.07
N VAL A 121 -22.98 -7.12 11.35
CA VAL A 121 -22.05 -6.19 12.03
C VAL A 121 -20.65 -6.26 11.41
N GLU A 122 -20.16 -7.47 11.13
CA GLU A 122 -18.86 -7.62 10.46
C GLU A 122 -18.88 -7.09 9.03
N LEU A 123 -19.95 -7.32 8.29
CA LEU A 123 -20.16 -6.78 6.96
C LEU A 123 -20.21 -5.25 6.99
N GLU A 124 -20.91 -4.65 7.96
CA GLU A 124 -20.96 -3.21 8.14
C GLU A 124 -19.59 -2.60 8.43
N ASN A 125 -18.78 -3.27 9.26
CA ASN A 125 -17.40 -2.86 9.51
C ASN A 125 -16.53 -2.91 8.24
N LEU A 126 -16.68 -3.95 7.42
CA LEU A 126 -15.98 -4.05 6.13
C LEU A 126 -16.42 -2.96 5.15
N LEU A 127 -17.71 -2.66 5.09
CA LEU A 127 -18.24 -1.58 4.26
C LEU A 127 -17.74 -0.21 4.74
N ALA A 128 -17.58 0.02 6.05
CA ALA A 128 -16.99 1.23 6.60
C ALA A 128 -15.52 1.39 6.21
N LEU A 129 -14.76 0.30 6.21
CA LEU A 129 -13.38 0.29 5.73
C LEU A 129 -13.29 0.59 4.24
N LEU A 130 -14.17 0.01 3.42
CA LEU A 130 -14.24 0.27 1.98
C LEU A 130 -14.61 1.72 1.68
N ASP A 131 -15.55 2.29 2.41
CA ASP A 131 -15.94 3.71 2.30
C ASP A 131 -14.75 4.63 2.60
N THR A 132 -14.07 4.39 3.72
CA THR A 132 -12.85 5.13 4.10
C THR A 132 -11.75 4.98 3.05
N ALA A 133 -11.53 3.76 2.55
CA ALA A 133 -10.53 3.50 1.51
C ALA A 133 -10.88 4.20 0.19
N ALA A 134 -12.17 4.28 -0.16
CA ALA A 134 -12.65 4.99 -1.33
C ALA A 134 -12.43 6.51 -1.22
N ASP A 135 -12.69 7.10 -0.05
CA ASP A 135 -12.43 8.52 0.21
C ASP A 135 -10.92 8.84 0.13
N LEU A 136 -10.07 8.03 0.77
CA LEU A 136 -8.62 8.18 0.70
C LEU A 136 -8.10 8.03 -0.72
N GLY A 137 -8.63 7.06 -1.47
CA GLY A 137 -8.30 6.85 -2.87
C GLY A 137 -8.71 8.04 -3.73
N ALA A 138 -9.95 8.50 -3.62
CA ALA A 138 -10.44 9.67 -4.37
C ALA A 138 -9.67 10.94 -4.04
N ALA A 139 -9.33 11.18 -2.76
CA ALA A 139 -8.55 12.34 -2.32
C ALA A 139 -7.11 12.31 -2.89
N ARG A 140 -6.50 11.12 -2.98
CA ARG A 140 -5.17 10.95 -3.57
C ARG A 140 -5.11 11.40 -5.03
N PHE A 141 -6.19 11.20 -5.79
CA PHE A 141 -6.32 11.60 -7.19
C PHE A 141 -7.09 12.91 -7.38
N ALA A 142 -7.32 13.68 -6.30
CA ALA A 142 -7.93 15.00 -6.41
C ALA A 142 -6.97 15.96 -7.13
N PRO A 143 -7.48 16.83 -8.05
CA PRO A 143 -6.63 17.79 -8.73
C PRO A 143 -6.02 18.75 -7.70
N ALA A 144 -4.70 18.73 -7.59
CA ALA A 144 -3.96 19.63 -6.72
C ALA A 144 -3.95 21.04 -7.33
N ARG A 145 -4.28 22.06 -6.54
CA ARG A 145 -3.97 23.45 -6.90
C ARG A 145 -2.46 23.66 -6.71
N GLY A 146 -1.72 23.88 -7.80
CA GLY A 146 -0.30 24.11 -7.76
C GLY A 146 0.52 23.01 -8.44
N ARG A 147 1.81 22.84 -8.03
CA ARG A 147 2.71 21.84 -8.58
C ARG A 147 2.16 20.43 -8.31
N LYS A 148 2.04 19.59 -9.35
CA LYS A 148 1.62 18.18 -9.19
C LYS A 148 2.50 17.50 -8.14
N ARG A 149 1.87 16.85 -7.17
CA ARG A 149 2.59 16.02 -6.20
C ARG A 149 3.23 14.85 -6.94
N LYS A 150 4.43 14.50 -6.56
CA LYS A 150 5.10 13.32 -7.11
C LYS A 150 4.66 12.06 -6.34
N TYR A 151 3.39 11.71 -6.47
CA TYR A 151 2.80 10.58 -5.75
C TYR A 151 3.55 9.27 -5.92
N ALA A 152 4.05 8.97 -7.13
CA ALA A 152 4.83 7.77 -7.36
C ALA A 152 6.10 7.76 -6.49
N LEU A 153 6.84 8.89 -6.43
CA LEU A 153 8.01 9.03 -5.57
C LEU A 153 7.65 8.96 -4.08
N GLU A 154 6.60 9.65 -3.66
CA GLU A 154 6.14 9.58 -2.26
C GLU A 154 5.76 8.14 -1.86
N ASN A 155 5.10 7.39 -2.74
CA ASN A 155 4.78 5.98 -2.50
C ASN A 155 6.03 5.09 -2.48
N LEU A 156 7.00 5.33 -3.37
CA LEU A 156 8.28 4.64 -3.35
C LEU A 156 8.99 4.85 -2.01
N VAL A 157 9.15 6.11 -1.60
CA VAL A 157 9.82 6.47 -0.33
C VAL A 157 9.05 5.92 0.88
N ARG A 158 7.71 5.90 0.86
CA ARG A 158 6.89 5.30 1.95
C ARG A 158 7.17 3.81 2.12
N ARG A 159 7.32 3.07 1.03
CA ARG A 159 7.63 1.64 1.06
C ARG A 159 9.08 1.39 1.52
N LEU A 160 10.01 2.21 1.07
CA LEU A 160 11.39 2.15 1.57
C LEU A 160 11.47 2.50 3.05
N ALA A 161 10.65 3.45 3.53
CA ALA A 161 10.52 3.76 4.95
C ALA A 161 9.98 2.57 5.76
N TYR A 162 9.04 1.80 5.20
CA TYR A 162 8.58 0.56 5.82
C TYR A 162 9.71 -0.47 5.93
N VAL A 163 10.46 -0.71 4.86
CA VAL A 163 11.62 -1.60 4.93
C VAL A 163 12.62 -1.15 5.99
N TRP A 164 12.99 0.13 5.98
CA TRP A 164 14.00 0.67 6.89
C TRP A 164 13.54 0.66 8.36
N ALA A 165 12.32 1.11 8.63
CA ALA A 165 11.83 1.28 9.99
C ALA A 165 11.17 0.02 10.55
N ASP A 166 10.33 -0.65 9.75
CA ASP A 166 9.48 -1.72 10.29
C ASP A 166 10.14 -3.09 10.10
N ILE A 167 10.90 -3.32 9.01
CA ILE A 167 11.62 -4.58 8.79
C ILE A 167 13.00 -4.55 9.45
N LEU A 168 13.78 -3.48 9.23
CA LEU A 168 15.14 -3.38 9.75
C LEU A 168 15.22 -2.78 11.18
N GLY A 169 14.10 -2.30 11.74
CA GLY A 169 14.02 -1.75 13.08
C GLY A 169 14.83 -0.46 13.29
N ARG A 170 15.08 0.32 12.23
CA ARG A 170 15.93 1.51 12.26
C ARG A 170 15.11 2.79 12.20
N GLN A 171 15.62 3.87 12.79
CA GLN A 171 14.92 5.15 12.78
C GLN A 171 14.94 5.77 11.37
N PHE A 172 13.75 6.05 10.83
CA PHE A 172 13.59 6.72 9.54
C PHE A 172 13.59 8.23 9.71
N THR A 173 14.76 8.84 9.48
CA THR A 173 15.00 10.28 9.65
C THR A 173 15.68 10.87 8.43
N VAL A 174 15.54 12.18 8.25
CA VAL A 174 16.28 12.96 7.27
C VAL A 174 16.77 14.26 7.90
N ASP A 175 18.10 14.41 7.96
CA ASP A 175 18.76 15.69 8.16
C ASP A 175 19.47 16.08 6.85
N TYR A 176 19.64 17.34 6.61
CA TYR A 176 20.30 17.81 5.40
C TYR A 176 21.12 19.07 5.68
N HIS A 177 22.20 19.19 4.95
CA HIS A 177 23.04 20.37 4.94
C HIS A 177 23.33 20.75 3.50
N GLN A 178 23.13 22.03 3.13
CA GLN A 178 23.36 22.54 1.77
C GLN A 178 22.69 21.71 0.64
N GLY A 179 21.54 21.10 0.92
CA GLY A 179 20.78 20.31 -0.06
C GLY A 179 21.11 18.82 -0.11
N SER A 180 22.12 18.36 0.63
CA SER A 180 22.46 16.93 0.75
C SER A 180 21.97 16.33 2.06
N GLY A 181 21.47 15.09 1.99
CA GLY A 181 21.03 14.33 3.16
C GLY A 181 22.19 13.73 3.94
N LEU A 182 22.11 13.74 5.26
CA LEU A 182 23.19 13.32 6.16
C LEU A 182 22.91 12.03 6.92
N THR A 183 21.69 11.45 6.82
CA THR A 183 21.31 10.27 7.59
C THR A 183 21.53 8.97 6.83
N GLU A 184 21.71 7.85 7.57
CA GLU A 184 21.77 6.51 6.97
C GLU A 184 20.49 6.16 6.19
N ALA A 185 19.31 6.55 6.73
CA ALA A 185 18.03 6.37 6.06
C ALA A 185 17.99 7.10 4.72
N PHE A 186 18.50 8.34 4.66
CA PHE A 186 18.60 9.06 3.38
C PHE A 186 19.56 8.36 2.42
N ALA A 187 20.73 7.93 2.90
CA ALA A 187 21.70 7.21 2.07
C ALA A 187 21.10 5.91 1.49
N PHE A 188 20.38 5.14 2.30
CA PHE A 188 19.66 3.94 1.85
C PHE A 188 18.62 4.25 0.78
N VAL A 189 17.75 5.22 1.04
CA VAL A 189 16.70 5.63 0.08
C VAL A 189 17.33 6.13 -1.22
N SER A 190 18.38 6.95 -1.15
CA SER A 190 19.03 7.52 -2.32
C SER A 190 19.68 6.45 -3.21
N ILE A 191 20.34 5.46 -2.62
CA ILE A 191 20.95 4.36 -3.36
C ILE A 191 19.89 3.56 -4.10
N VAL A 192 18.81 3.19 -3.43
CA VAL A 192 17.72 2.41 -4.06
C VAL A 192 16.98 3.21 -5.11
N VAL A 193 16.68 4.48 -4.83
CA VAL A 193 15.99 5.37 -5.79
C VAL A 193 16.85 5.58 -7.03
N ALA A 194 18.15 5.80 -6.90
CA ALA A 194 19.05 6.00 -8.03
C ALA A 194 19.12 4.77 -8.96
N GLU A 195 19.02 3.56 -8.41
CA GLU A 195 18.94 2.32 -9.20
C GLU A 195 17.64 2.21 -9.98
N ILE A 196 16.51 2.61 -9.35
CA ILE A 196 15.17 2.48 -9.96
C ILE A 196 14.91 3.61 -10.97
N ASP A 197 15.29 4.85 -10.63
CA ASP A 197 15.04 6.05 -11.44
C ASP A 197 16.12 7.11 -11.17
N SER A 198 17.16 7.09 -11.97
CA SER A 198 18.30 8.02 -11.85
C SER A 198 17.97 9.48 -12.16
N ALA A 199 16.77 9.78 -12.67
CA ALA A 199 16.34 11.15 -12.94
C ALA A 199 15.85 11.89 -11.68
N ILE A 200 15.62 11.17 -10.58
CA ILE A 200 15.15 11.75 -9.32
C ILE A 200 16.33 12.42 -8.59
N THR A 201 16.13 13.66 -8.23
CA THR A 201 17.15 14.46 -7.52
C THR A 201 17.12 14.24 -6.01
N GLU A 202 18.26 14.45 -5.33
CA GLU A 202 18.33 14.39 -3.86
C GLU A 202 17.31 15.32 -3.18
N THR A 203 17.11 16.52 -3.71
CA THR A 203 16.11 17.47 -3.19
C THR A 203 14.69 16.90 -3.22
N GLU A 204 14.36 16.15 -4.25
CA GLU A 204 13.05 15.49 -4.37
C GLU A 204 12.90 14.35 -3.38
N ILE A 205 13.96 13.56 -3.19
CA ILE A 205 14.01 12.50 -2.17
C ILE A 205 13.83 13.08 -0.77
N ILE A 206 14.56 14.13 -0.42
CA ILE A 206 14.46 14.82 0.88
C ILE A 206 13.02 15.31 1.12
N THR A 207 12.42 15.91 0.09
CA THR A 207 11.03 16.42 0.16
C THR A 207 10.05 15.30 0.41
N ALA A 208 10.18 14.18 -0.31
CA ALA A 208 9.34 13.01 -0.11
C ALA A 208 9.54 12.39 1.29
N MET A 209 10.79 12.23 1.75
CA MET A 209 11.10 11.71 3.08
C MET A 209 10.46 12.56 4.19
N ARG A 210 10.56 13.88 4.10
CA ARG A 210 9.92 14.81 5.07
C ARG A 210 8.41 14.62 5.11
N THR A 211 7.78 14.47 3.96
CA THR A 211 6.33 14.22 3.89
C THR A 211 5.99 12.93 4.63
N ILE A 212 6.73 11.84 4.38
CA ILE A 212 6.49 10.54 5.00
C ILE A 212 6.78 10.55 6.51
N ILE A 213 7.86 11.22 6.95
CA ILE A 213 8.18 11.37 8.38
C ILE A 213 7.05 12.10 9.11
N LYS A 214 6.52 13.16 8.53
CA LYS A 214 5.39 13.90 9.09
C LYS A 214 4.14 13.03 9.21
N GLU A 215 3.84 12.23 8.19
CA GLU A 215 2.69 11.31 8.19
C GLU A 215 2.82 10.20 9.25
N ARG A 216 4.03 9.71 9.51
CA ARG A 216 4.30 8.66 10.52
C ARG A 216 4.33 9.19 11.95
N GLY A 217 4.58 10.48 12.16
CA GLY A 217 4.63 11.12 13.48
C GLY A 217 3.30 11.66 13.99
N GLN A 218 2.22 11.51 13.19
CA GLN A 218 0.84 11.82 13.57
C GLN A 218 0.11 10.56 14.04
#